data_3978d2c6405439de423f4280415c8b1c
#
_entry.id   3978d2c6405439de423f4280415c8b1c
#
_cell.length_a   1.000
_cell.length_b   1.000
_cell.length_c   1.000
_cell.angle_alpha   90.00
_cell.angle_beta   90.00
_cell.angle_gamma   90.00
#
_symmetry.space_group_name_H-M   'P 1'
#
loop_
_entity.id
_entity.type
_entity.pdbx_description
1 polymer ?
#
loop_
_entity_poly.entity_id
_entity_poly.type
_entity_poly.pdbx_seq_one_letter_code
_entity_poly.pdbx_strand_id
1 'polypeptide(L)'
;MVSKDFPVTTQHPHARAREWALQFLYQSEIEKHFFFSPMHFEQFVQHHSVGSSEIKYLQKLVEGVFAKLGDLNEVIDAHSDNWNLSRMPVIDRCILRLSTFELMNQEPPQKVVINEAIELAKKYSTENSGSFVNGILDRLAKKYQAPAPT
;
A
#
# COMPACT_ATOMS: atom_id res chain seq x y z
N MET A 1 -13.81 -2.85 -9.55
CA MET A 1 -12.50 -3.29 -9.27
C MET A 1 -12.54 -4.59 -8.51
N VAL A 2 -11.98 -4.75 -7.37
CA VAL A 2 -11.92 -6.05 -6.74
C VAL A 2 -13.30 -6.54 -6.38
N SER A 3 -13.70 -7.66 -6.91
CA SER A 3 -14.97 -8.23 -6.56
C SER A 3 -14.87 -8.93 -5.20
N LYS A 4 -16.01 -9.09 -4.56
CA LYS A 4 -16.09 -9.92 -3.35
C LYS A 4 -15.78 -11.39 -3.64
N ASP A 5 -15.54 -11.72 -4.92
CA ASP A 5 -15.17 -13.06 -5.35
C ASP A 5 -13.66 -13.26 -5.38
N PHE A 6 -12.94 -12.64 -4.45
CA PHE A 6 -11.55 -12.99 -4.23
C PHE A 6 -11.47 -14.50 -4.03
N PRO A 7 -10.63 -15.18 -4.82
CA PRO A 7 -10.47 -16.61 -4.59
C PRO A 7 -10.07 -16.85 -3.16
N VAL A 8 -10.68 -17.84 -2.54
CA VAL A 8 -10.26 -18.29 -1.21
C VAL A 8 -8.83 -18.77 -1.39
N THR A 9 -7.89 -17.97 -0.94
CA THR A 9 -6.49 -18.30 -1.08
C THR A 9 -5.93 -18.66 0.29
N THR A 10 -4.83 -19.42 0.27
CA THR A 10 -4.06 -19.71 1.47
C THR A 10 -3.15 -18.55 1.84
N GLN A 11 -3.39 -17.37 1.27
CA GLN A 11 -2.61 -16.18 1.56
C GLN A 11 -2.66 -15.81 3.02
N HIS A 12 -1.54 -15.34 3.54
CA HIS A 12 -1.46 -14.77 4.86
C HIS A 12 -2.46 -13.61 4.99
N PRO A 13 -3.15 -13.47 6.16
CA PRO A 13 -4.11 -12.37 6.34
C PRO A 13 -3.56 -10.99 6.04
N HIS A 14 -2.26 -10.76 6.26
CA HIS A 14 -1.63 -9.47 5.92
C HIS A 14 -1.58 -9.24 4.42
N ALA A 15 -1.37 -10.28 3.62
CA ALA A 15 -1.39 -10.15 2.15
C ALA A 15 -2.79 -9.75 1.68
N ARG A 16 -3.83 -10.35 2.23
CA ARG A 16 -5.20 -9.99 1.90
C ARG A 16 -5.55 -8.59 2.39
N ALA A 17 -5.09 -8.24 3.60
CA ALA A 17 -5.30 -6.90 4.13
C ALA A 17 -4.67 -5.83 3.23
N ARG A 18 -3.50 -6.13 2.64
CA ARG A 18 -2.87 -5.21 1.69
C ARG A 18 -3.69 -5.03 0.42
N GLU A 19 -4.30 -6.08 -0.08
CA GLU A 19 -5.19 -5.96 -1.24
C GLU A 19 -6.39 -5.09 -0.92
N TRP A 20 -7.01 -5.28 0.24
CA TRP A 20 -8.11 -4.43 0.69
C TRP A 20 -7.66 -2.99 0.90
N ALA A 21 -6.47 -2.80 1.47
CA ALA A 21 -5.92 -1.46 1.67
C ALA A 21 -5.71 -0.74 0.34
N LEU A 22 -5.18 -1.45 -0.66
CA LEU A 22 -5.01 -0.88 -2.00
C LEU A 22 -6.35 -0.41 -2.57
N GLN A 23 -7.37 -1.24 -2.45
CA GLN A 23 -8.70 -0.89 -2.94
C GLN A 23 -9.28 0.32 -2.18
N PHE A 24 -9.12 0.35 -0.86
CA PHE A 24 -9.58 1.46 -0.04
C PHE A 24 -8.89 2.77 -0.44
N LEU A 25 -7.57 2.73 -0.60
CA LEU A 25 -6.78 3.91 -0.97
C LEU A 25 -7.10 4.38 -2.39
N TYR A 26 -7.32 3.43 -3.31
CA TYR A 26 -7.73 3.77 -4.68
C TYR A 26 -9.06 4.51 -4.68
N GLN A 27 -10.03 3.99 -3.94
CA GLN A 27 -11.35 4.60 -3.81
C GLN A 27 -11.25 6.01 -3.22
N SER A 28 -10.40 6.18 -2.21
CA SER A 28 -10.14 7.48 -1.59
C SER A 28 -9.54 8.48 -2.58
N GLU A 29 -8.64 8.02 -3.45
CA GLU A 29 -8.08 8.87 -4.51
C GLU A 29 -9.16 9.36 -5.47
N ILE A 30 -10.03 8.46 -5.91
CA ILE A 30 -11.11 8.80 -6.83
C ILE A 30 -12.08 9.79 -6.19
N GLU A 31 -12.41 9.59 -4.93
CA GLU A 31 -13.35 10.44 -4.20
C GLU A 31 -12.72 11.70 -3.61
N LYS A 32 -11.38 11.83 -3.70
CA LYS A 32 -10.64 12.93 -3.09
C LYS A 32 -10.86 13.01 -1.58
N HIS A 33 -10.88 11.85 -0.93
CA HIS A 33 -11.18 11.72 0.49
C HIS A 33 -9.96 11.15 1.20
N PHE A 34 -9.11 12.02 1.75
CA PHE A 34 -7.79 11.64 2.25
C PHE A 34 -7.66 11.70 3.76
N PHE A 35 -8.71 11.40 4.49
CA PHE A 35 -8.64 11.30 5.94
C PHE A 35 -9.36 10.03 6.39
N PHE A 36 -8.95 9.51 7.55
CA PHE A 36 -9.57 8.31 8.08
C PHE A 36 -10.87 8.66 8.80
N SER A 37 -11.95 8.01 8.38
CA SER A 37 -13.26 8.10 9.03
C SER A 37 -13.64 6.70 9.52
N PRO A 38 -13.81 6.51 10.84
CA PRO A 38 -14.22 5.20 11.36
C PRO A 38 -15.50 4.67 10.73
N MET A 39 -16.49 5.53 10.51
CA MET A 39 -17.76 5.14 9.90
C MET A 39 -17.55 4.68 8.45
N HIS A 40 -16.77 5.43 7.68
CA HIS A 40 -16.47 5.08 6.29
C HIS A 40 -15.71 3.76 6.21
N PHE A 41 -14.76 3.56 7.12
CA PHE A 41 -14.00 2.32 7.20
C PHE A 41 -14.91 1.13 7.53
N GLU A 42 -15.80 1.29 8.48
CA GLU A 42 -16.74 0.23 8.86
C GLU A 42 -17.67 -0.13 7.69
N GLN A 43 -18.15 0.87 6.97
CA GLN A 43 -18.98 0.64 5.78
C GLN A 43 -18.22 -0.16 4.71
N PHE A 44 -16.95 0.16 4.50
CA PHE A 44 -16.11 -0.57 3.57
C PHE A 44 -15.96 -2.03 3.99
N VAL A 45 -15.66 -2.26 5.27
CA VAL A 45 -15.48 -3.61 5.82
C VAL A 45 -16.74 -4.45 5.63
N GLN A 46 -17.90 -3.86 5.91
CA GLN A 46 -19.18 -4.56 5.78
C GLN A 46 -19.54 -4.81 4.32
N HIS A 47 -19.38 -3.80 3.48
CA HIS A 47 -19.74 -3.90 2.06
C HIS A 47 -18.94 -4.98 1.35
N HIS A 48 -17.65 -5.09 1.65
CA HIS A 48 -16.77 -6.06 1.00
C HIS A 48 -16.64 -7.37 1.76
N SER A 49 -17.30 -7.51 2.87
CA SER A 49 -17.23 -8.71 3.73
C SER A 49 -15.79 -9.07 4.06
N VAL A 50 -15.03 -8.06 4.50
CA VAL A 50 -13.62 -8.25 4.88
C VAL A 50 -13.53 -9.25 6.03
N GLY A 51 -12.62 -10.23 5.91
CA GLY A 51 -12.45 -11.25 6.93
C GLY A 51 -11.97 -10.69 8.25
N SER A 52 -12.47 -11.25 9.34
CA SER A 52 -12.14 -10.76 10.68
C SER A 52 -10.65 -10.78 10.99
N SER A 53 -9.90 -11.72 10.41
CA SER A 53 -8.45 -11.82 10.61
C SER A 53 -7.68 -10.73 9.87
N GLU A 54 -8.34 -10.01 8.96
CA GLU A 54 -7.69 -8.99 8.11
C GLU A 54 -7.97 -7.57 8.58
N ILE A 55 -9.04 -7.36 9.33
CA ILE A 55 -9.54 -6.02 9.66
C ILE A 55 -8.52 -5.19 10.42
N LYS A 56 -7.87 -5.77 11.42
CA LYS A 56 -6.95 -5.04 12.29
C LYS A 56 -5.76 -4.49 11.49
N TYR A 57 -5.17 -5.32 10.65
CA TYR A 57 -4.03 -4.88 9.83
C TYR A 57 -4.46 -3.92 8.74
N LEU A 58 -5.62 -4.16 8.15
CA LEU A 58 -6.20 -3.25 7.17
C LEU A 58 -6.37 -1.85 7.77
N GLN A 59 -6.93 -1.75 8.96
CA GLN A 59 -7.11 -0.46 9.63
C GLN A 59 -5.77 0.21 9.90
N LYS A 60 -4.80 -0.55 10.39
CA LYS A 60 -3.45 -0.03 10.63
C LYS A 60 -2.86 0.59 9.37
N LEU A 61 -3.01 -0.08 8.24
CA LEU A 61 -2.46 0.39 6.96
C LEU A 61 -3.14 1.67 6.48
N VAL A 62 -4.46 1.67 6.39
CA VAL A 62 -5.15 2.84 5.83
C VAL A 62 -5.08 4.05 6.75
N GLU A 63 -5.24 3.83 8.05
CA GLU A 63 -5.13 4.90 9.03
C GLU A 63 -3.73 5.50 9.06
N GLY A 64 -2.72 4.63 9.00
CA GLY A 64 -1.33 5.05 8.99
C GLY A 64 -0.94 5.82 7.74
N VAL A 65 -1.40 5.36 6.57
CA VAL A 65 -1.12 6.05 5.31
C VAL A 65 -1.73 7.46 5.34
N PHE A 66 -2.97 7.60 5.78
CA PHE A 66 -3.60 8.93 5.84
C PHE A 66 -2.89 9.83 6.85
N ALA A 67 -2.53 9.28 8.01
CA ALA A 67 -1.85 10.08 9.05
C ALA A 67 -0.49 10.60 8.58
N LYS A 68 0.19 9.86 7.70
CA LYS A 68 1.53 10.21 7.23
C LYS A 68 1.56 10.60 5.76
N LEU A 69 0.43 10.98 5.20
CA LEU A 69 0.30 11.20 3.76
C LEU A 69 1.30 12.21 3.21
N GLY A 70 1.47 13.33 3.90
CA GLY A 70 2.42 14.36 3.49
C GLY A 70 3.84 13.85 3.45
N ASP A 71 4.26 13.16 4.51
CA ASP A 71 5.61 12.60 4.60
C ASP A 71 5.83 11.53 3.54
N LEU A 72 4.83 10.69 3.31
CA LEU A 72 4.91 9.65 2.29
C LEU A 72 5.07 10.24 0.90
N ASN A 73 4.25 11.23 0.57
CA ASN A 73 4.33 11.90 -0.73
C ASN A 73 5.71 12.52 -0.95
N GLU A 74 6.22 13.20 0.06
CA GLU A 74 7.52 13.88 -0.01
C GLU A 74 8.66 12.88 -0.23
N VAL A 75 8.71 11.81 0.54
CA VAL A 75 9.81 10.85 0.44
C VAL A 75 9.73 10.05 -0.86
N ILE A 76 8.54 9.74 -1.34
CA ILE A 76 8.39 9.03 -2.61
C ILE A 76 8.85 9.94 -3.76
N ASP A 77 8.42 11.19 -3.78
CA ASP A 77 8.84 12.15 -4.82
C ASP A 77 10.37 12.30 -4.84
N ALA A 78 10.99 12.37 -3.66
CA ALA A 78 12.44 12.53 -3.56
C ALA A 78 13.22 11.33 -4.12
N HIS A 79 12.59 10.17 -4.22
CA HIS A 79 13.24 8.94 -4.67
C HIS A 79 12.71 8.42 -6.00
N SER A 80 11.94 9.22 -6.72
CA SER A 80 11.29 8.80 -7.96
C SER A 80 11.93 9.40 -9.22
N ASP A 81 13.10 9.99 -9.09
CA ASP A 81 13.85 10.63 -10.18
C ASP A 81 12.99 11.63 -10.96
N ASN A 82 12.68 11.35 -12.23
CA ASN A 82 11.94 12.25 -13.11
C ASN A 82 10.42 12.09 -12.99
N TRP A 83 9.95 11.21 -12.11
CA TRP A 83 8.53 10.96 -11.96
C TRP A 83 8.04 11.45 -10.60
N ASN A 84 7.11 12.40 -10.58
CA ASN A 84 6.46 12.77 -9.33
C ASN A 84 5.15 11.99 -9.19
N LEU A 85 4.64 11.93 -7.97
CA LEU A 85 3.42 11.17 -7.66
C LEU A 85 2.24 11.56 -8.54
N SER A 86 2.10 12.84 -8.88
CA SER A 86 0.96 13.30 -9.66
C SER A 86 0.92 12.74 -11.08
N ARG A 87 2.05 12.28 -11.59
CA ARG A 87 2.16 11.71 -12.94
C ARG A 87 2.09 10.20 -12.96
N MET A 88 2.14 9.56 -11.81
CA MET A 88 2.06 8.11 -11.72
C MET A 88 0.62 7.64 -11.91
N PRO A 89 0.42 6.43 -12.47
CA PRO A 89 -0.89 5.82 -12.43
C PRO A 89 -1.41 5.73 -10.99
N VAL A 90 -2.71 5.91 -10.79
CA VAL A 90 -3.29 5.96 -9.45
C VAL A 90 -2.98 4.70 -8.64
N ILE A 91 -3.06 3.53 -9.28
CA ILE A 91 -2.76 2.27 -8.60
C ILE A 91 -1.31 2.25 -8.12
N ASP A 92 -0.37 2.67 -8.95
CA ASP A 92 1.05 2.70 -8.58
C ASP A 92 1.30 3.64 -7.41
N ARG A 93 0.66 4.83 -7.42
CA ARG A 93 0.74 5.77 -6.30
C ARG A 93 0.28 5.12 -5.00
N CYS A 94 -0.85 4.45 -5.04
CA CYS A 94 -1.42 3.81 -3.87
C CYS A 94 -0.52 2.69 -3.35
N ILE A 95 0.05 1.89 -4.25
CA ILE A 95 0.97 0.82 -3.87
C ILE A 95 2.22 1.41 -3.21
N LEU A 96 2.77 2.48 -3.79
CA LEU A 96 3.97 3.11 -3.22
C LEU A 96 3.72 3.71 -1.84
N ARG A 97 2.58 4.37 -1.65
CA ARG A 97 2.23 4.92 -0.34
C ARG A 97 2.10 3.83 0.72
N LEU A 98 1.40 2.76 0.36
CA LEU A 98 1.17 1.62 1.24
C LEU A 98 2.48 0.95 1.63
N SER A 99 3.30 0.64 0.64
CA SER A 99 4.56 -0.06 0.84
C SER A 99 5.58 0.80 1.57
N THR A 100 5.65 2.07 1.24
CA THR A 100 6.56 3.00 1.92
C THR A 100 6.18 3.14 3.39
N PHE A 101 4.89 3.17 3.71
CA PHE A 101 4.43 3.19 5.09
C PHE A 101 4.94 1.96 5.84
N GLU A 102 4.85 0.76 5.24
CA GLU A 102 5.36 -0.45 5.86
C GLU A 102 6.89 -0.42 6.03
N LEU A 103 7.60 0.09 5.03
CA LEU A 103 9.06 0.24 5.15
C LEU A 103 9.45 1.18 6.29
N MET A 104 8.72 2.28 6.46
CA MET A 104 8.96 3.23 7.54
C MET A 104 8.78 2.59 8.92
N ASN A 105 7.82 1.68 9.04
CA ASN A 105 7.57 0.99 10.30
C ASN A 105 8.56 -0.15 10.58
N GLN A 106 9.35 -0.53 9.58
CA GLN A 106 10.33 -1.61 9.68
C GLN A 106 9.69 -2.97 10.05
N GLU A 107 8.41 -3.11 9.77
CA GLU A 107 7.65 -4.36 9.92
C GLU A 107 6.59 -4.39 8.83
N PRO A 108 6.47 -5.46 8.10
CA PRO A 108 7.31 -6.66 8.06
C PRO A 108 8.69 -6.43 7.45
N PRO A 109 9.54 -7.46 7.32
CA PRO A 109 10.86 -7.30 6.69
C PRO A 109 10.76 -6.66 5.31
N GLN A 110 11.75 -5.85 4.96
CA GLN A 110 11.76 -5.11 3.70
C GLN A 110 11.54 -5.99 2.46
N LYS A 111 12.16 -7.16 2.46
CA LYS A 111 12.03 -8.09 1.35
C LYS A 111 10.58 -8.53 1.14
N VAL A 112 9.86 -8.75 2.22
CA VAL A 112 8.43 -9.10 2.16
C VAL A 112 7.62 -7.93 1.61
N VAL A 113 7.87 -6.73 2.12
CA VAL A 113 7.16 -5.53 1.67
C VAL A 113 7.34 -5.31 0.17
N ILE A 114 8.57 -5.38 -0.31
CA ILE A 114 8.87 -5.15 -1.72
C ILE A 114 8.25 -6.23 -2.60
N ASN A 115 8.38 -7.50 -2.23
CA ASN A 115 7.80 -8.59 -3.00
C ASN A 115 6.28 -8.49 -3.10
N GLU A 116 5.63 -8.15 -1.99
CA GLU A 116 4.17 -7.98 -1.98
C GLU A 116 3.74 -6.79 -2.85
N ALA A 117 4.50 -5.71 -2.83
CA ALA A 117 4.22 -4.55 -3.67
C ALA A 117 4.32 -4.89 -5.15
N ILE A 118 5.33 -5.65 -5.53
CA ILE A 118 5.51 -6.09 -6.92
C ILE A 118 4.33 -6.97 -7.35
N GLU A 119 3.91 -7.89 -6.49
CA GLU A 119 2.76 -8.74 -6.80
C GLU A 119 1.47 -7.93 -6.98
N LEU A 120 1.25 -6.92 -6.12
CA LEU A 120 0.12 -6.02 -6.27
C LEU A 120 0.18 -5.24 -7.59
N ALA A 121 1.35 -4.76 -7.95
CA ALA A 121 1.53 -4.01 -9.20
C ALA A 121 1.25 -4.90 -10.42
N LYS A 122 1.74 -6.13 -10.40
CA LYS A 122 1.48 -7.09 -11.48
C LYS A 122 0.01 -7.43 -11.60
N LYS A 123 -0.69 -7.55 -10.47
CA LYS A 123 -2.07 -7.96 -10.44
C LYS A 123 -3.04 -6.84 -10.83
N TYR A 124 -2.76 -5.62 -10.42
CA TYR A 124 -3.73 -4.53 -10.51
C TYR A 124 -3.30 -3.35 -11.39
N SER A 125 -2.07 -3.31 -11.85
CA SER A 125 -1.57 -2.20 -12.65
C SER A 125 -1.10 -2.67 -14.03
N THR A 126 -0.17 -1.93 -14.63
CA THR A 126 0.30 -2.23 -15.97
C THR A 126 1.44 -3.23 -15.95
N GLU A 127 1.77 -3.78 -17.13
CA GLU A 127 2.85 -4.75 -17.29
C GLU A 127 4.20 -4.25 -16.76
N ASN A 128 4.45 -2.95 -16.89
CA ASN A 128 5.74 -2.37 -16.48
C ASN A 128 5.76 -1.87 -15.05
N SER A 129 4.63 -1.91 -14.36
CA SER A 129 4.52 -1.33 -13.02
C SER A 129 5.35 -2.08 -11.98
N GLY A 130 5.48 -3.39 -12.11
CA GLY A 130 6.29 -4.18 -11.19
C GLY A 130 7.73 -3.69 -11.12
N SER A 131 8.37 -3.49 -12.26
CA SER A 131 9.75 -2.98 -12.34
C SER A 131 9.86 -1.55 -11.82
N PHE A 132 8.88 -0.71 -12.16
CA PHE A 132 8.84 0.68 -11.74
C PHE A 132 8.76 0.79 -10.22
N VAL A 133 7.82 0.07 -9.62
CA VAL A 133 7.61 0.05 -8.17
C VAL A 133 8.84 -0.51 -7.47
N ASN A 134 9.40 -1.61 -8.00
CA ASN A 134 10.60 -2.22 -7.41
C ASN A 134 11.77 -1.24 -7.37
N GLY A 135 12.00 -0.50 -8.45
CA GLY A 135 13.10 0.46 -8.50
C GLY A 135 13.01 1.54 -7.44
N ILE A 136 11.80 2.09 -7.24
CA ILE A 136 11.58 3.12 -6.22
C ILE A 136 11.71 2.53 -4.82
N LEU A 137 11.10 1.38 -4.57
CA LEU A 137 11.13 0.76 -3.25
C LEU A 137 12.52 0.30 -2.84
N ASP A 138 13.35 -0.13 -3.78
CA ASP A 138 14.74 -0.48 -3.48
C ASP A 138 15.50 0.74 -2.94
N ARG A 139 15.30 1.90 -3.51
CA ARG A 139 15.92 3.12 -3.03
C ARG A 139 15.38 3.54 -1.67
N LEU A 140 14.07 3.45 -1.48
CA LEU A 140 13.44 3.78 -0.20
C LEU A 140 13.86 2.80 0.91
N ALA A 141 14.01 1.52 0.57
CA ALA A 141 14.42 0.52 1.55
C ALA A 141 15.78 0.84 2.16
N LYS A 142 16.69 1.38 1.37
CA LYS A 142 18.00 1.78 1.88
C LYS A 142 17.89 2.88 2.93
N LYS A 143 16.98 3.82 2.73
CA LYS A 143 16.74 4.90 3.68
C LYS A 143 16.22 4.40 5.02
N TYR A 144 15.37 3.37 5.00
CA TYR A 144 14.73 2.84 6.21
C TYR A 144 15.38 1.56 6.73
N GLN A 145 16.56 1.24 6.23
CA GLN A 145 17.27 0.06 6.67
C GLN A 145 17.68 0.22 8.13
N ALA A 146 17.45 -0.83 8.93
CA ALA A 146 17.87 -0.81 10.35
C ALA A 146 19.39 -0.71 10.43
N PRO A 147 19.93 0.00 11.44
CA PRO A 147 21.38 0.04 11.64
C PRO A 147 21.92 -1.37 11.82
N ALA A 148 23.12 -1.59 11.27
CA ALA A 148 23.79 -2.88 11.45
C ALA A 148 24.04 -3.11 12.94
N PRO A 149 23.89 -4.35 13.45
CA PRO A 149 24.21 -4.64 14.84
C PRO A 149 25.70 -4.40 15.08
N THR A 150 25.99 -3.69 16.14
CA THR A 150 27.38 -3.41 16.57
C THR A 150 27.92 -4.53 17.40
#